data_a8ed47d649faa4d251d538bef27ed7c6
#
_entry.id   a8ed47d649faa4d251d538bef27ed7c6
#
_cell.length_a   1.000
_cell.length_b   1.000
_cell.length_c   1.000
_cell.angle_alpha   90.00
_cell.angle_beta   90.00
_cell.angle_gamma   90.00
#
_symmetry.space_group_name_H-M   'P 1'
#
loop_
_entity.id
_entity.type
_entity.pdbx_description
1 polymer ?
#
loop_
_entity_poly.entity_id
_entity_poly.type
_entity_poly.pdbx_seq_one_letter_code
_entity_poly.pdbx_strand_id
1 'polypeptide(L)'
;MTDTPAISTRALTKRYGDFEALVALNLDVRPGEVFGFLGPNGAGKTTMIRTLTDEIRPSAGSATIAGLDCQRDAVAIRHHLGYLPGDLAMYPTLTGRETLTYFANLRGGVDWAFVDSLAERLDSDLSRRVGDMSTGNRQKVGLLQAFMNKPDVIIMDEPSTGLDPLVQAEFQTMMREVADDGRTVFLSSHTLSEVQRVADRVGIIRHGHLIAVETIAALQAKAVRRVELRFATPVEATTFAAVPGVRSIEVSADRVSLRFDGAMSQLLDVVRDGPPLVDIATHDADLEEIFLTYYRDDDASAPLPAGTGTGTGT
;
A
#
# COMPACT_ATOMS: atom_id res chain seq x y z
N MET A 1 -24.97 5.22 -12.26
CA MET A 1 -23.63 5.45 -11.67
C MET A 1 -22.64 5.27 -12.79
N THR A 2 -21.82 6.25 -13.10
CA THR A 2 -20.90 6.23 -14.24
C THR A 2 -19.83 5.16 -13.99
N ASP A 3 -19.71 4.22 -14.94
CA ASP A 3 -18.78 3.07 -14.92
C ASP A 3 -17.32 3.52 -15.20
N THR A 4 -17.01 4.81 -15.03
CA THR A 4 -15.70 5.40 -15.34
C THR A 4 -14.76 5.22 -14.13
N PRO A 5 -13.63 4.56 -14.29
CA PRO A 5 -12.63 4.43 -13.23
C PRO A 5 -12.14 5.78 -12.73
N ALA A 6 -11.85 5.90 -11.43
CA ALA A 6 -11.24 7.09 -10.84
C ALA A 6 -9.81 7.29 -11.36
N ILE A 7 -9.06 6.19 -11.53
CA ILE A 7 -7.75 6.18 -12.20
C ILE A 7 -7.75 5.03 -13.18
N SER A 8 -7.27 5.26 -14.41
CA SER A 8 -7.12 4.22 -15.41
C SER A 8 -5.79 4.35 -16.15
N THR A 9 -5.15 3.21 -16.42
CA THR A 9 -3.96 3.15 -17.28
C THR A 9 -4.15 2.08 -18.35
N ARG A 10 -3.64 2.36 -19.56
CA ARG A 10 -3.71 1.44 -20.71
C ARG A 10 -2.35 1.33 -21.36
N ALA A 11 -1.75 0.14 -21.26
CA ALA A 11 -0.42 -0.18 -21.73
C ALA A 11 0.63 0.87 -21.34
N LEU A 12 0.49 1.46 -20.14
CA LEU A 12 1.32 2.56 -19.67
C LEU A 12 2.77 2.11 -19.54
N THR A 13 3.66 2.73 -20.33
CA THR A 13 5.07 2.36 -20.39
C THR A 13 5.94 3.58 -20.15
N LYS A 14 6.99 3.43 -19.33
CA LYS A 14 8.01 4.47 -19.13
C LYS A 14 9.40 3.88 -19.23
N ARG A 15 10.21 4.48 -20.09
CA ARG A 15 11.61 4.13 -20.31
C ARG A 15 12.52 5.30 -19.95
N TYR A 16 13.68 4.99 -19.39
CA TYR A 16 14.79 5.90 -19.17
C TYR A 16 16.03 5.30 -19.86
N GLY A 17 16.30 5.75 -21.09
CA GLY A 17 17.26 5.04 -21.96
C GLY A 17 16.82 3.60 -22.17
N ASP A 18 17.70 2.64 -21.85
CA ASP A 18 17.43 1.20 -21.98
C ASP A 18 16.67 0.61 -20.76
N PHE A 19 16.50 1.37 -19.69
CA PHE A 19 15.80 0.90 -18.50
C PHE A 19 14.29 1.11 -18.61
N GLU A 20 13.52 0.03 -18.52
CA GLU A 20 12.06 0.07 -18.49
C GLU A 20 11.56 0.15 -17.02
N ALA A 21 11.11 1.34 -16.63
CA ALA A 21 10.60 1.58 -15.28
C ALA A 21 9.11 1.20 -15.13
N LEU A 22 8.34 1.22 -16.24
CA LEU A 22 6.97 0.71 -16.34
C LEU A 22 6.81 0.00 -17.67
N VAL A 23 6.18 -1.18 -17.67
CA VAL A 23 6.02 -2.04 -18.84
C VAL A 23 4.55 -2.36 -19.07
N ALA A 24 3.94 -1.71 -20.05
CA ALA A 24 2.58 -1.95 -20.54
C ALA A 24 1.54 -2.11 -19.41
N LEU A 25 1.62 -1.27 -18.35
CA LEU A 25 0.81 -1.38 -17.15
C LEU A 25 -0.65 -1.04 -17.45
N ASN A 26 -1.57 -1.97 -17.12
CA ASN A 26 -3.01 -1.82 -17.23
C ASN A 26 -3.64 -1.90 -15.84
N LEU A 27 -4.27 -0.83 -15.40
CA LEU A 27 -4.87 -0.75 -14.08
C LEU A 27 -6.15 0.08 -14.12
N ASP A 28 -7.18 -0.37 -13.40
CA ASP A 28 -8.38 0.41 -13.12
C ASP A 28 -8.59 0.49 -11.60
N VAL A 29 -8.63 1.71 -11.08
CA VAL A 29 -9.03 2.03 -9.71
C VAL A 29 -10.46 2.54 -9.73
N ARG A 30 -11.30 1.99 -8.87
CA ARG A 30 -12.73 2.30 -8.82
C ARG A 30 -12.98 3.59 -8.06
N PRO A 31 -14.05 4.34 -8.38
CA PRO A 31 -14.49 5.44 -7.54
C PRO A 31 -14.84 4.96 -6.12
N GLY A 32 -14.46 5.72 -5.10
CA GLY A 32 -14.81 5.45 -3.71
C GLY A 32 -14.04 4.31 -3.06
N GLU A 33 -12.92 3.83 -3.65
CA GLU A 33 -12.08 2.83 -2.98
C GLU A 33 -10.76 3.42 -2.46
N VAL A 34 -10.23 2.78 -1.44
CA VAL A 34 -8.82 2.92 -1.04
C VAL A 34 -8.03 1.85 -1.78
N PHE A 35 -7.18 2.27 -2.70
CA PHE A 35 -6.34 1.37 -3.50
C PHE A 35 -4.87 1.47 -3.08
N GLY A 36 -4.29 0.35 -2.66
CA GLY A 36 -2.88 0.22 -2.35
C GLY A 36 -2.06 -0.18 -3.58
N PHE A 37 -0.95 0.50 -3.85
CA PHE A 37 -0.01 0.12 -4.89
C PHE A 37 1.31 -0.33 -4.28
N LEU A 38 1.49 -1.64 -4.21
CA LEU A 38 2.48 -2.29 -3.36
C LEU A 38 3.64 -2.84 -4.19
N GLY A 39 4.86 -2.61 -3.74
CA GLY A 39 6.07 -3.14 -4.39
C GLY A 39 7.34 -2.70 -3.70
N PRO A 40 8.48 -3.39 -3.91
CA PRO A 40 9.76 -3.00 -3.35
C PRO A 40 10.24 -1.66 -3.89
N ASN A 41 11.29 -1.14 -3.28
CA ASN A 41 11.97 0.04 -3.79
C ASN A 41 12.51 -0.24 -5.20
N GLY A 42 12.32 0.71 -6.11
CA GLY A 42 12.70 0.55 -7.52
C GLY A 42 11.70 -0.24 -8.37
N ALA A 43 10.56 -0.71 -7.84
CA ALA A 43 9.56 -1.46 -8.61
C ALA A 43 8.81 -0.65 -9.67
N GLY A 44 8.86 0.70 -9.60
CA GLY A 44 8.16 1.59 -10.53
C GLY A 44 7.02 2.41 -9.90
N LYS A 45 6.76 2.29 -8.57
CA LYS A 45 5.66 2.98 -7.88
C LYS A 45 5.67 4.50 -8.10
N THR A 46 6.75 5.16 -7.70
CA THR A 46 6.93 6.61 -7.88
C THR A 46 6.88 7.02 -9.35
N THR A 47 7.41 6.17 -10.25
CA THR A 47 7.35 6.43 -11.71
C THR A 47 5.90 6.44 -12.20
N MET A 48 5.08 5.51 -11.75
CA MET A 48 3.64 5.49 -12.07
C MET A 48 2.96 6.75 -11.54
N ILE A 49 3.14 7.08 -10.26
CA ILE A 49 2.54 8.26 -9.64
C ILE A 49 2.94 9.55 -10.38
N ARG A 50 4.22 9.74 -10.65
CA ARG A 50 4.72 10.92 -11.39
C ARG A 50 4.17 10.99 -12.83
N THR A 51 3.86 9.84 -13.43
CA THR A 51 3.22 9.81 -14.76
C THR A 51 1.73 10.19 -14.66
N LEU A 52 1.03 9.75 -13.63
CA LEU A 52 -0.36 10.13 -13.36
C LEU A 52 -0.51 11.63 -13.08
N THR A 53 0.46 12.23 -12.40
CA THR A 53 0.46 13.66 -12.02
C THR A 53 1.06 14.60 -13.09
N ASP A 54 1.44 14.06 -14.26
CA ASP A 54 2.12 14.77 -15.38
C ASP A 54 3.44 15.45 -14.95
N GLU A 55 4.13 14.91 -13.94
CA GLU A 55 5.50 15.33 -13.62
C GLU A 55 6.50 14.75 -14.63
N ILE A 56 6.20 13.56 -15.15
CA ILE A 56 6.94 12.91 -16.22
C ILE A 56 5.98 12.35 -17.27
N ARG A 57 6.40 12.39 -18.54
CA ARG A 57 5.60 11.85 -19.63
C ARG A 57 5.86 10.37 -19.83
N PRO A 58 4.83 9.55 -20.12
CA PRO A 58 5.02 8.16 -20.51
C PRO A 58 5.77 8.06 -21.84
N SER A 59 6.43 6.91 -22.07
CA SER A 59 7.06 6.57 -23.35
C SER A 59 6.06 5.97 -24.34
N ALA A 60 5.00 5.30 -23.81
CA ALA A 60 3.88 4.76 -24.57
C ALA A 60 2.67 4.54 -23.66
N GLY A 61 1.51 4.30 -24.25
CA GLY A 61 0.26 4.10 -23.52
C GLY A 61 -0.36 5.41 -23.06
N SER A 62 -1.37 5.30 -22.19
CA SER A 62 -2.12 6.44 -21.67
C SER A 62 -2.55 6.24 -20.23
N ALA A 63 -2.86 7.34 -19.54
CA ALA A 63 -3.42 7.35 -18.20
C ALA A 63 -4.52 8.41 -18.09
N THR A 64 -5.55 8.13 -17.29
CA THR A 64 -6.64 9.07 -17.00
C THR A 64 -6.91 9.12 -15.50
N ILE A 65 -7.32 10.31 -15.02
CA ILE A 65 -7.85 10.54 -13.66
C ILE A 65 -9.23 11.17 -13.83
N ALA A 66 -10.25 10.61 -13.19
CA ALA A 66 -11.65 11.04 -13.31
C ALA A 66 -12.13 11.15 -14.79
N GLY A 67 -11.62 10.28 -15.66
CA GLY A 67 -11.91 10.29 -17.10
C GLY A 67 -11.12 11.33 -17.93
N LEU A 68 -10.34 12.21 -17.30
CA LEU A 68 -9.49 13.22 -17.94
C LEU A 68 -8.10 12.63 -18.27
N ASP A 69 -7.57 12.96 -19.43
CA ASP A 69 -6.23 12.49 -19.86
C ASP A 69 -5.12 13.20 -19.07
N CYS A 70 -4.23 12.40 -18.43
CA CYS A 70 -3.20 12.94 -17.54
C CYS A 70 -2.24 13.94 -18.19
N GLN A 71 -2.03 13.89 -19.53
CA GLN A 71 -1.14 14.79 -20.23
C GLN A 71 -1.87 16.00 -20.85
N ARG A 72 -3.06 15.76 -21.42
CA ARG A 72 -3.81 16.80 -22.13
C ARG A 72 -4.56 17.70 -21.17
N ASP A 73 -5.11 17.11 -20.10
CA ASP A 73 -6.03 17.76 -19.17
C ASP A 73 -5.39 17.99 -17.79
N ALA A 74 -4.04 18.02 -17.70
CA ALA A 74 -3.30 18.07 -16.44
C ALA A 74 -3.72 19.23 -15.52
N VAL A 75 -4.07 20.39 -16.08
CA VAL A 75 -4.55 21.54 -15.29
C VAL A 75 -5.94 21.27 -14.71
N ALA A 76 -6.85 20.71 -15.50
CA ALA A 76 -8.19 20.35 -15.04
C ALA A 76 -8.13 19.26 -13.95
N ILE A 77 -7.29 18.25 -14.13
CA ILE A 77 -7.06 17.18 -13.14
C ILE A 77 -6.63 17.74 -11.79
N ARG A 78 -5.76 18.75 -11.75
CA ARG A 78 -5.29 19.36 -10.49
C ARG A 78 -6.40 19.93 -9.62
N HIS A 79 -7.56 20.30 -10.18
CA HIS A 79 -8.72 20.71 -9.40
C HIS A 79 -9.41 19.56 -8.66
N HIS A 80 -9.28 18.34 -9.19
CA HIS A 80 -9.88 17.12 -8.65
C HIS A 80 -8.89 16.28 -7.84
N LEU A 81 -7.58 16.66 -7.84
CA LEU A 81 -6.49 15.84 -7.29
C LEU A 81 -5.90 16.45 -6.04
N GLY A 82 -5.84 15.65 -4.96
CA GLY A 82 -4.93 15.85 -3.84
C GLY A 82 -3.66 15.01 -4.08
N TYR A 83 -2.49 15.61 -3.89
CA TYR A 83 -1.25 14.90 -4.17
C TYR A 83 -0.22 15.08 -3.05
N LEU A 84 0.33 13.96 -2.58
CA LEU A 84 1.47 13.90 -1.67
C LEU A 84 2.64 13.20 -2.37
N PRO A 85 3.68 13.92 -2.78
CA PRO A 85 4.88 13.31 -3.34
C PRO A 85 5.71 12.59 -2.27
N GLY A 86 6.44 11.54 -2.67
CA GLY A 86 7.36 10.82 -1.77
C GLY A 86 8.58 11.67 -1.35
N ASP A 87 8.95 12.67 -2.16
CA ASP A 87 9.99 13.66 -1.84
C ASP A 87 9.33 15.04 -1.70
N LEU A 88 9.11 15.42 -0.44
CA LEU A 88 8.42 16.65 -0.08
C LEU A 88 9.37 17.86 -0.17
N ALA A 89 9.32 18.57 -1.31
CA ALA A 89 9.98 19.84 -1.48
C ALA A 89 9.09 20.99 -1.02
N MET A 90 9.40 21.57 0.14
CA MET A 90 8.69 22.74 0.69
C MET A 90 9.67 23.88 0.93
N TYR A 91 9.18 25.13 1.00
CA TYR A 91 10.00 26.29 1.30
C TYR A 91 10.41 26.32 2.78
N PRO A 92 11.71 26.18 3.11
CA PRO A 92 12.16 26.04 4.50
C PRO A 92 11.89 27.27 5.37
N THR A 93 11.77 28.46 4.74
CA THR A 93 11.56 29.75 5.42
C THR A 93 10.11 29.99 5.80
N LEU A 94 9.16 29.29 5.16
CA LEU A 94 7.73 29.43 5.46
C LEU A 94 7.34 28.56 6.65
N THR A 95 6.34 29.01 7.41
CA THR A 95 5.66 28.17 8.41
C THR A 95 4.75 27.16 7.71
N GLY A 96 4.29 26.13 8.45
CA GLY A 96 3.29 25.20 7.94
C GLY A 96 2.02 25.93 7.46
N ARG A 97 1.54 26.91 8.23
CA ARG A 97 0.37 27.73 7.87
C ARG A 97 0.60 28.55 6.59
N GLU A 98 1.75 29.21 6.45
CA GLU A 98 2.08 29.97 5.25
C GLU A 98 2.22 29.07 4.03
N THR A 99 2.78 27.86 4.19
CA THR A 99 2.88 26.85 3.14
C THR A 99 1.48 26.43 2.66
N LEU A 100 0.58 26.08 3.58
CA LEU A 100 -0.81 25.72 3.22
C LEU A 100 -1.56 26.92 2.61
N THR A 101 -1.33 28.15 3.10
CA THR A 101 -1.91 29.36 2.54
C THR A 101 -1.47 29.59 1.09
N TYR A 102 -0.19 29.36 0.80
CA TYR A 102 0.34 29.43 -0.58
C TYR A 102 -0.40 28.48 -1.51
N PHE A 103 -0.55 27.21 -1.14
CA PHE A 103 -1.27 26.22 -1.94
C PHE A 103 -2.78 26.50 -2.02
N ALA A 104 -3.40 26.98 -0.94
CA ALA A 104 -4.80 27.37 -0.92
C ALA A 104 -5.08 28.48 -1.93
N ASN A 105 -4.21 29.52 -1.99
CA ASN A 105 -4.36 30.65 -2.91
C ASN A 105 -4.25 30.22 -4.39
N LEU A 106 -3.43 29.23 -4.70
CA LEU A 106 -3.33 28.67 -6.06
C LEU A 106 -4.61 27.98 -6.52
N ARG A 107 -5.48 27.59 -5.59
CA ARG A 107 -6.75 26.86 -5.84
C ARG A 107 -8.00 27.73 -5.59
N GLY A 108 -7.83 29.03 -5.35
CA GLY A 108 -8.94 29.95 -5.12
C GLY A 108 -9.47 29.97 -3.69
N GLY A 109 -8.70 29.43 -2.74
CA GLY A 109 -9.05 29.40 -1.31
C GLY A 109 -9.33 28.02 -0.76
N VAL A 110 -9.56 27.95 0.54
CA VAL A 110 -9.86 26.71 1.26
C VAL A 110 -10.71 27.01 2.49
N ASP A 111 -11.45 26.02 2.98
CA ASP A 111 -12.13 26.07 4.28
C ASP A 111 -11.10 25.89 5.40
N TRP A 112 -10.70 26.99 6.03
CA TRP A 112 -9.70 26.97 7.10
C TRP A 112 -10.17 26.24 8.35
N ALA A 113 -11.48 26.27 8.66
CA ALA A 113 -11.98 25.49 9.79
C ALA A 113 -11.79 24.00 9.57
N PHE A 114 -11.98 23.54 8.34
CA PHE A 114 -11.67 22.16 7.96
C PHE A 114 -10.16 21.85 8.04
N VAL A 115 -9.30 22.74 7.53
CA VAL A 115 -7.84 22.57 7.61
C VAL A 115 -7.37 22.51 9.06
N ASP A 116 -7.90 23.36 9.92
CA ASP A 116 -7.54 23.38 11.34
C ASP A 116 -7.99 22.10 12.05
N SER A 117 -9.17 21.56 11.72
CA SER A 117 -9.62 20.27 12.24
C SER A 117 -8.72 19.12 11.81
N LEU A 118 -8.24 19.12 10.56
CA LEU A 118 -7.28 18.12 10.09
C LEU A 118 -5.91 18.26 10.78
N ALA A 119 -5.46 19.51 11.02
CA ALA A 119 -4.20 19.78 11.71
C ALA A 119 -4.24 19.29 13.17
N GLU A 120 -5.37 19.48 13.86
CA GLU A 120 -5.59 18.96 15.21
C GLU A 120 -5.56 17.42 15.21
N ARG A 121 -6.26 16.76 14.29
CA ARG A 121 -6.28 15.29 14.17
C ARG A 121 -4.89 14.69 13.93
N LEU A 122 -4.07 15.33 13.11
CA LEU A 122 -2.70 14.87 12.84
C LEU A 122 -1.68 15.38 13.88
N ASP A 123 -2.10 16.08 14.92
CA ASP A 123 -1.21 16.70 15.92
C ASP A 123 -0.10 17.51 15.22
N SER A 124 -0.50 18.45 14.33
CA SER A 124 0.40 19.24 13.48
C SER A 124 0.48 20.68 13.91
N ASP A 125 1.62 21.11 14.46
CA ASP A 125 1.89 22.51 14.79
C ASP A 125 2.26 23.31 13.54
N LEU A 126 1.28 24.02 12.98
CA LEU A 126 1.42 24.84 11.77
C LEU A 126 2.15 26.17 12.00
N SER A 127 2.46 26.55 13.24
CA SER A 127 3.18 27.79 13.54
C SER A 127 4.68 27.69 13.30
N ARG A 128 5.24 26.47 13.26
CA ARG A 128 6.66 26.23 13.08
C ARG A 128 7.09 26.40 11.63
N ARG A 129 8.33 26.85 11.41
CA ARG A 129 8.93 26.90 10.08
C ARG A 129 9.22 25.48 9.57
N VAL A 130 8.97 25.25 8.28
CA VAL A 130 9.21 23.96 7.64
C VAL A 130 10.66 23.50 7.78
N GLY A 131 11.63 24.44 7.71
CA GLY A 131 13.05 24.14 7.90
C GLY A 131 13.39 23.60 9.28
N ASP A 132 12.62 23.96 10.31
CA ASP A 132 12.83 23.55 11.71
C ASP A 132 12.00 22.30 12.09
N MET A 133 11.21 21.76 11.15
CA MET A 133 10.36 20.57 11.38
C MET A 133 11.15 19.27 11.20
N SER A 134 10.82 18.26 12.00
CA SER A 134 11.22 16.87 11.73
C SER A 134 10.62 16.37 10.42
N THR A 135 11.15 15.26 9.88
CA THR A 135 10.58 14.63 8.68
C THR A 135 9.09 14.30 8.86
N GLY A 136 8.71 13.72 10.02
CA GLY A 136 7.30 13.41 10.31
C GLY A 136 6.40 14.67 10.36
N ASN A 137 6.88 15.78 10.95
CA ASN A 137 6.09 17.03 10.96
C ASN A 137 5.95 17.65 9.56
N ARG A 138 6.97 17.56 8.72
CA ARG A 138 6.85 17.95 7.30
C ARG A 138 5.84 17.07 6.56
N GLN A 139 5.87 15.75 6.85
CA GLN A 139 4.92 14.80 6.28
C GLN A 139 3.47 15.15 6.64
N LYS A 140 3.21 15.52 7.92
CA LYS A 140 1.88 16.01 8.36
C LYS A 140 1.41 17.22 7.55
N VAL A 141 2.29 18.20 7.31
CA VAL A 141 1.96 19.37 6.46
C VAL A 141 1.64 18.94 5.03
N GLY A 142 2.38 17.98 4.46
CA GLY A 142 2.12 17.43 3.14
C GLY A 142 0.78 16.70 3.05
N LEU A 143 0.42 15.93 4.09
CA LEU A 143 -0.90 15.30 4.19
C LEU A 143 -2.00 16.36 4.23
N LEU A 144 -1.87 17.38 5.06
CA LEU A 144 -2.84 18.48 5.12
C LEU A 144 -3.04 19.13 3.75
N GLN A 145 -1.95 19.38 3.02
CA GLN A 145 -1.99 19.93 1.66
C GLN A 145 -2.73 19.01 0.68
N ALA A 146 -2.58 17.68 0.78
CA ALA A 146 -3.26 16.74 -0.09
C ALA A 146 -4.77 16.64 0.21
N PHE A 147 -5.20 16.80 1.47
CA PHE A 147 -6.59 16.65 1.91
C PHE A 147 -7.39 17.96 1.93
N MET A 148 -6.75 19.11 2.11
CA MET A 148 -7.39 20.40 2.48
C MET A 148 -8.50 20.89 1.53
N ASN A 149 -8.44 20.51 0.25
CA ASN A 149 -9.42 20.94 -0.77
C ASN A 149 -10.54 19.90 -1.01
N LYS A 150 -10.64 18.86 -0.20
CA LYS A 150 -11.60 17.76 -0.36
C LYS A 150 -11.63 17.21 -1.79
N PRO A 151 -10.48 16.84 -2.39
CA PRO A 151 -10.40 16.42 -3.78
C PRO A 151 -11.15 15.10 -4.03
N ASP A 152 -11.58 14.87 -5.28
CA ASP A 152 -12.26 13.64 -5.68
C ASP A 152 -11.32 12.43 -5.66
N VAL A 153 -10.03 12.65 -5.95
CA VAL A 153 -8.98 11.64 -5.96
C VAL A 153 -7.78 12.14 -5.16
N ILE A 154 -7.25 11.30 -4.27
CA ILE A 154 -6.02 11.57 -3.52
C ILE A 154 -4.98 10.54 -3.96
N ILE A 155 -3.82 11.01 -4.42
CA ILE A 155 -2.66 10.17 -4.77
C ILE A 155 -1.53 10.48 -3.79
N MET A 156 -0.98 9.44 -3.17
CA MET A 156 0.08 9.59 -2.17
C MET A 156 1.20 8.58 -2.40
N ASP A 157 2.44 9.07 -2.38
CA ASP A 157 3.64 8.24 -2.51
C ASP A 157 4.28 8.04 -1.14
N GLU A 158 4.25 6.81 -0.60
CA GLU A 158 4.79 6.40 0.71
C GLU A 158 4.32 7.32 1.88
N PRO A 159 2.99 7.53 2.06
CA PRO A 159 2.46 8.58 2.93
C PRO A 159 2.74 8.40 4.43
N SER A 160 2.97 7.17 4.90
CA SER A 160 3.19 6.85 6.33
C SER A 160 4.62 7.13 6.79
N THR A 161 5.52 7.48 5.86
CA THR A 161 6.94 7.65 6.16
C THR A 161 7.18 8.72 7.22
N GLY A 162 7.83 8.33 8.32
CA GLY A 162 8.20 9.24 9.42
C GLY A 162 7.05 9.65 10.34
N LEU A 163 5.85 9.11 10.17
CA LEU A 163 4.73 9.30 11.10
C LEU A 163 4.87 8.34 12.30
N ASP A 164 4.54 8.84 13.48
CA ASP A 164 4.41 7.98 14.67
C ASP A 164 3.15 7.09 14.60
N PRO A 165 3.08 5.99 15.39
CA PRO A 165 1.98 5.03 15.28
C PRO A 165 0.58 5.60 15.55
N LEU A 166 0.46 6.63 16.43
CA LEU A 166 -0.84 7.24 16.74
C LEU A 166 -1.33 8.07 15.56
N VAL A 167 -0.45 8.87 14.97
CA VAL A 167 -0.76 9.66 13.77
C VAL A 167 -1.03 8.75 12.56
N GLN A 168 -0.31 7.62 12.44
CA GLN A 168 -0.60 6.64 11.40
C GLN A 168 -2.02 6.07 11.53
N ALA A 169 -2.47 5.72 12.74
CA ALA A 169 -3.82 5.20 12.98
C ALA A 169 -4.88 6.25 12.62
N GLU A 170 -4.66 7.51 13.00
CA GLU A 170 -5.56 8.62 12.66
C GLU A 170 -5.61 8.86 11.15
N PHE A 171 -4.46 8.86 10.49
CA PHE A 171 -4.35 8.98 9.04
C PHE A 171 -5.09 7.84 8.30
N GLN A 172 -5.02 6.61 8.82
CA GLN A 172 -5.78 5.48 8.29
C GLN A 172 -7.29 5.72 8.38
N THR A 173 -7.77 6.26 9.51
CA THR A 173 -9.17 6.65 9.70
C THR A 173 -9.57 7.72 8.67
N MET A 174 -8.75 8.76 8.49
CA MET A 174 -9.01 9.80 7.48
C MET A 174 -9.14 9.26 6.06
N MET A 175 -8.30 8.30 5.67
CA MET A 175 -8.39 7.65 4.35
C MET A 175 -9.71 6.91 4.17
N ARG A 176 -10.18 6.18 5.20
CA ARG A 176 -11.47 5.48 5.14
C ARG A 176 -12.63 6.46 5.06
N GLU A 177 -12.63 7.54 5.84
CA GLU A 177 -13.65 8.59 5.76
C GLU A 177 -13.75 9.19 4.35
N VAL A 178 -12.61 9.41 3.69
CA VAL A 178 -12.56 9.90 2.30
C VAL A 178 -13.22 8.91 1.35
N ALA A 179 -12.95 7.60 1.49
CA ALA A 179 -13.55 6.57 0.66
C ALA A 179 -15.06 6.41 0.94
N ASP A 180 -15.46 6.48 2.21
CA ASP A 180 -16.87 6.40 2.63
C ASP A 180 -17.69 7.60 2.12
N ASP A 181 -17.05 8.77 1.92
CA ASP A 181 -17.63 9.94 1.24
C ASP A 181 -17.74 9.75 -0.31
N GLY A 182 -17.30 8.60 -0.86
CA GLY A 182 -17.31 8.30 -2.29
C GLY A 182 -16.11 8.86 -3.06
N ARG A 183 -15.13 9.43 -2.40
CA ARG A 183 -13.87 9.91 -2.97
C ARG A 183 -12.83 8.80 -2.99
N THR A 184 -11.85 8.86 -3.89
CA THR A 184 -10.89 7.77 -4.12
C THR A 184 -9.53 8.08 -3.52
N VAL A 185 -8.93 7.09 -2.88
CA VAL A 185 -7.55 7.17 -2.36
C VAL A 185 -6.68 6.15 -3.08
N PHE A 186 -5.56 6.62 -3.65
CA PHE A 186 -4.49 5.80 -4.21
C PHE A 186 -3.22 6.05 -3.42
N LEU A 187 -2.67 5.01 -2.80
CA LEU A 187 -1.41 5.15 -2.07
C LEU A 187 -0.39 4.10 -2.50
N SER A 188 0.87 4.51 -2.63
CA SER A 188 1.98 3.56 -2.75
C SER A 188 2.50 3.18 -1.37
N SER A 189 2.96 1.95 -1.24
CA SER A 189 3.73 1.48 -0.08
C SER A 189 4.67 0.35 -0.47
N HIS A 190 5.72 0.16 0.31
CA HIS A 190 6.54 -1.05 0.28
C HIS A 190 6.19 -2.02 1.42
N THR A 191 5.27 -1.62 2.32
CA THR A 191 4.86 -2.35 3.52
C THR A 191 3.42 -2.83 3.37
N LEU A 192 3.23 -4.15 3.28
CA LEU A 192 1.91 -4.73 3.10
C LEU A 192 1.00 -4.51 4.31
N SER A 193 1.53 -4.58 5.53
CA SER A 193 0.76 -4.39 6.76
C SER A 193 0.11 -3.00 6.88
N GLU A 194 0.69 -1.96 6.29
CA GLU A 194 0.09 -0.63 6.21
C GLU A 194 -1.12 -0.64 5.26
N VAL A 195 -0.95 -1.19 4.07
CA VAL A 195 -1.98 -1.23 3.03
C VAL A 195 -3.16 -2.12 3.45
N GLN A 196 -2.87 -3.26 4.08
CA GLN A 196 -3.86 -4.23 4.56
C GLN A 196 -4.90 -3.61 5.49
N ARG A 197 -4.50 -2.61 6.29
CA ARG A 197 -5.39 -1.98 7.29
C ARG A 197 -6.42 -1.05 6.69
N VAL A 198 -6.16 -0.50 5.51
CA VAL A 198 -6.97 0.58 4.94
C VAL A 198 -7.48 0.31 3.53
N ALA A 199 -6.79 -0.49 2.72
CA ALA A 199 -7.13 -0.67 1.33
C ALA A 199 -8.26 -1.69 1.13
N ASP A 200 -9.08 -1.46 0.12
CA ASP A 200 -10.07 -2.41 -0.36
C ASP A 200 -9.43 -3.39 -1.35
N ARG A 201 -8.54 -2.86 -2.20
CA ARG A 201 -7.79 -3.60 -3.20
C ARG A 201 -6.33 -3.18 -3.22
N VAL A 202 -5.50 -4.07 -3.69
CA VAL A 202 -4.06 -3.83 -3.84
C VAL A 202 -3.60 -4.26 -5.23
N GLY A 203 -2.78 -3.42 -5.86
CA GLY A 203 -2.01 -3.75 -7.05
C GLY A 203 -0.56 -4.05 -6.67
N ILE A 204 -0.05 -5.20 -7.05
CA ILE A 204 1.32 -5.63 -6.78
C ILE A 204 2.18 -5.34 -8.02
N ILE A 205 3.21 -4.51 -7.86
CA ILE A 205 4.16 -4.16 -8.92
C ILE A 205 5.56 -4.68 -8.62
N ARG A 206 6.22 -5.23 -9.64
CA ARG A 206 7.62 -5.69 -9.59
C ARG A 206 8.28 -5.44 -10.94
N HIS A 207 9.50 -4.88 -10.93
CA HIS A 207 10.28 -4.59 -12.15
C HIS A 207 9.47 -3.90 -13.26
N GLY A 208 8.63 -2.94 -12.89
CA GLY A 208 7.77 -2.21 -13.83
C GLY A 208 6.51 -2.94 -14.30
N HIS A 209 6.30 -4.20 -13.92
CA HIS A 209 5.14 -5.00 -14.29
C HIS A 209 4.11 -5.04 -13.17
N LEU A 210 2.83 -4.90 -13.51
CA LEU A 210 1.72 -5.19 -12.61
C LEU A 210 1.52 -6.71 -12.55
N ILE A 211 1.87 -7.32 -11.42
CA ILE A 211 1.84 -8.78 -11.23
C ILE A 211 0.44 -9.27 -10.91
N ALA A 212 -0.27 -8.55 -10.03
CA ALA A 212 -1.61 -8.92 -9.60
C ALA A 212 -2.42 -7.71 -9.14
N VAL A 213 -3.74 -7.81 -9.22
CA VAL A 213 -4.69 -6.89 -8.55
C VAL A 213 -5.69 -7.74 -7.80
N GLU A 214 -5.70 -7.63 -6.47
CA GLU A 214 -6.50 -8.46 -5.59
C GLU A 214 -7.27 -7.61 -4.57
N THR A 215 -8.37 -8.12 -4.03
CA THR A 215 -8.97 -7.54 -2.83
C THR A 215 -8.20 -8.00 -1.60
N ILE A 216 -8.14 -7.16 -0.56
CA ILE A 216 -7.54 -7.57 0.72
C ILE A 216 -8.25 -8.80 1.28
N ALA A 217 -9.57 -8.88 1.17
CA ALA A 217 -10.34 -10.04 1.61
C ALA A 217 -9.94 -11.33 0.86
N ALA A 218 -9.69 -11.25 -0.47
CA ALA A 218 -9.25 -12.41 -1.25
C ALA A 218 -7.84 -12.87 -0.86
N LEU A 219 -6.93 -11.91 -0.57
CA LEU A 219 -5.60 -12.23 -0.05
C LEU A 219 -5.69 -12.90 1.33
N GLN A 220 -6.51 -12.37 2.23
CA GLN A 220 -6.73 -12.95 3.56
C GLN A 220 -7.33 -14.36 3.48
N ALA A 221 -8.25 -14.60 2.52
CA ALA A 221 -8.83 -15.92 2.32
C ALA A 221 -7.83 -16.97 1.79
N LYS A 222 -6.80 -16.52 1.04
CA LYS A 222 -5.71 -17.39 0.55
C LYS A 222 -4.63 -17.64 1.61
N ALA A 223 -4.65 -16.88 2.68
CA ALA A 223 -3.58 -16.85 3.67
C ALA A 223 -3.71 -17.98 4.68
N VAL A 224 -2.61 -18.67 4.93
CA VAL A 224 -2.51 -19.75 5.90
C VAL A 224 -2.35 -19.15 7.30
N ARG A 225 -3.32 -19.34 8.18
CA ARG A 225 -3.28 -18.85 9.57
C ARG A 225 -2.22 -19.58 10.38
N ARG A 226 -1.55 -18.87 11.26
CA ARG A 226 -0.73 -19.49 12.31
C ARG A 226 -1.59 -19.64 13.56
N VAL A 227 -1.72 -20.89 14.03
CA VAL A 227 -2.45 -21.23 15.26
C VAL A 227 -1.43 -21.76 16.26
N GLU A 228 -1.33 -21.10 17.40
CA GLU A 228 -0.48 -21.54 18.51
C GLU A 228 -1.36 -22.10 19.62
N LEU A 229 -1.10 -23.34 19.99
CA LEU A 229 -1.80 -24.07 21.03
C LEU A 229 -0.80 -24.38 22.15
N ARG A 230 -1.19 -24.12 23.40
CA ARG A 230 -0.41 -24.54 24.57
C ARG A 230 -1.24 -25.47 25.44
N PHE A 231 -0.68 -26.63 25.75
CA PHE A 231 -1.33 -27.68 26.52
C PHE A 231 -0.75 -27.78 27.93
N ALA A 232 -1.49 -28.42 28.85
CA ALA A 232 -1.02 -28.67 30.20
C ALA A 232 0.09 -29.76 30.27
N THR A 233 0.17 -30.63 29.25
CA THR A 233 1.17 -31.72 29.12
C THR A 233 1.72 -31.74 27.68
N PRO A 234 2.90 -32.39 27.48
CA PRO A 234 3.45 -32.55 26.14
C PRO A 234 2.50 -33.24 25.18
N VAL A 235 2.52 -32.83 23.90
CA VAL A 235 1.66 -33.31 22.82
C VAL A 235 2.53 -33.75 21.64
N GLU A 236 2.12 -34.79 20.93
CA GLU A 236 2.80 -35.28 19.74
C GLU A 236 2.25 -34.64 18.48
N ALA A 237 3.11 -34.38 17.48
CA ALA A 237 2.72 -33.81 16.19
C ALA A 237 1.68 -34.68 15.46
N THR A 238 1.71 -35.97 15.65
CA THR A 238 0.79 -36.96 15.07
C THR A 238 -0.67 -36.69 15.38
N THR A 239 -0.96 -36.05 16.54
CA THR A 239 -2.30 -35.68 16.98
C THR A 239 -2.99 -34.73 15.98
N PHE A 240 -2.24 -33.85 15.33
CA PHE A 240 -2.76 -32.84 14.42
C PHE A 240 -2.50 -33.13 12.94
N ALA A 241 -1.68 -34.14 12.63
CA ALA A 241 -1.27 -34.46 11.26
C ALA A 241 -2.44 -34.85 10.34
N ALA A 242 -3.51 -35.42 10.91
CA ALA A 242 -4.69 -35.85 10.18
C ALA A 242 -5.77 -34.77 10.05
N VAL A 243 -5.60 -33.58 10.66
CA VAL A 243 -6.58 -32.50 10.61
C VAL A 243 -6.57 -31.87 9.21
N PRO A 244 -7.70 -31.84 8.49
CA PRO A 244 -7.78 -31.24 7.17
C PRO A 244 -7.42 -29.74 7.24
N GLY A 245 -6.52 -29.31 6.36
CA GLY A 245 -6.05 -27.90 6.33
C GLY A 245 -4.81 -27.62 7.18
N VAL A 246 -4.23 -28.60 7.85
CA VAL A 246 -2.91 -28.45 8.47
C VAL A 246 -1.84 -28.56 7.38
N ARG A 247 -1.04 -27.51 7.23
CA ARG A 247 0.04 -27.40 6.23
C ARG A 247 1.42 -27.71 6.82
N SER A 248 1.64 -27.29 8.04
CA SER A 248 2.85 -27.63 8.79
C SER A 248 2.55 -27.67 10.29
N ILE A 249 3.36 -28.45 11.02
CA ILE A 249 3.25 -28.64 12.46
C ILE A 249 4.66 -28.51 13.05
N GLU A 250 4.78 -27.64 14.04
CA GLU A 250 5.96 -27.53 14.87
C GLU A 250 5.55 -27.79 16.32
N VAL A 251 6.19 -28.76 16.96
CA VAL A 251 5.91 -29.12 18.35
C VAL A 251 7.14 -28.88 19.22
N SER A 252 6.94 -28.17 20.32
CA SER A 252 7.98 -27.95 21.33
C SER A 252 7.38 -28.17 22.73
N ALA A 253 7.59 -29.33 23.25
CA ALA A 253 7.07 -29.83 24.54
C ALA A 253 5.53 -29.69 24.64
N ASP A 254 5.05 -28.68 25.36
CA ASP A 254 3.63 -28.36 25.59
C ASP A 254 3.02 -27.40 24.58
N ARG A 255 3.81 -26.95 23.59
CA ARG A 255 3.38 -25.97 22.56
C ARG A 255 3.34 -26.60 21.18
N VAL A 256 2.25 -26.32 20.46
CA VAL A 256 2.06 -26.70 19.06
C VAL A 256 1.81 -25.44 18.24
N SER A 257 2.61 -25.22 17.22
CA SER A 257 2.40 -24.19 16.22
C SER A 257 1.98 -24.83 14.90
N LEU A 258 0.81 -24.45 14.41
CA LEU A 258 0.21 -24.98 13.18
C LEU A 258 0.14 -23.89 12.12
N ARG A 259 0.47 -24.24 10.89
CA ARG A 259 0.02 -23.47 9.72
C ARG A 259 -1.26 -24.12 9.21
N PHE A 260 -2.37 -23.39 9.22
CA PHE A 260 -3.71 -23.93 9.08
C PHE A 260 -4.60 -23.07 8.15
N ASP A 261 -5.21 -23.72 7.14
CA ASP A 261 -6.19 -23.11 6.22
C ASP A 261 -7.54 -23.84 6.20
N GLY A 262 -7.75 -24.77 7.13
CA GLY A 262 -9.00 -25.51 7.28
C GLY A 262 -10.07 -24.82 8.12
N ALA A 263 -11.18 -25.53 8.34
CA ALA A 263 -12.22 -25.07 9.24
C ALA A 263 -11.78 -25.19 10.70
N MET A 264 -11.81 -24.08 11.45
CA MET A 264 -11.37 -24.04 12.87
C MET A 264 -12.11 -25.06 13.74
N SER A 265 -13.39 -25.37 13.42
CA SER A 265 -14.16 -26.38 14.14
C SER A 265 -13.49 -27.76 14.14
N GLN A 266 -12.90 -28.16 13.01
CA GLN A 266 -12.21 -29.46 12.90
C GLN A 266 -10.93 -29.50 13.76
N LEU A 267 -10.21 -28.39 13.83
CA LEU A 267 -9.05 -28.28 14.72
C LEU A 267 -9.49 -28.33 16.20
N LEU A 268 -10.55 -27.61 16.56
CA LEU A 268 -11.06 -27.55 17.93
C LEU A 268 -11.65 -28.91 18.37
N ASP A 269 -12.21 -29.72 17.48
CA ASP A 269 -12.65 -31.08 17.80
C ASP A 269 -11.47 -31.96 18.25
N VAL A 270 -10.35 -31.91 17.55
CA VAL A 270 -9.12 -32.65 17.94
C VAL A 270 -8.53 -32.08 19.22
N VAL A 271 -8.55 -30.79 19.43
CA VAL A 271 -8.08 -30.15 20.68
C VAL A 271 -8.93 -30.59 21.86
N ARG A 272 -10.28 -30.70 21.70
CA ARG A 272 -11.20 -31.16 22.77
C ARG A 272 -10.92 -32.59 23.22
N ASP A 273 -10.54 -33.47 22.29
CA ASP A 273 -10.31 -34.87 22.57
C ASP A 273 -8.86 -35.16 23.05
N GLY A 274 -8.01 -34.14 23.11
CA GLY A 274 -6.63 -34.16 23.53
C GLY A 274 -6.39 -33.77 25.01
N PRO A 275 -5.13 -33.52 25.38
CA PRO A 275 -4.80 -32.99 26.72
C PRO A 275 -5.45 -31.59 26.94
N PRO A 276 -5.62 -31.19 28.23
CA PRO A 276 -6.22 -29.90 28.56
C PRO A 276 -5.48 -28.74 27.88
N LEU A 277 -6.21 -27.96 27.09
CA LEU A 277 -5.72 -26.75 26.48
C LEU A 277 -5.56 -25.66 27.53
N VAL A 278 -4.40 -25.04 27.60
CA VAL A 278 -4.09 -23.92 28.51
C VAL A 278 -4.30 -22.58 27.83
N ASP A 279 -3.93 -22.50 26.53
CA ASP A 279 -3.98 -21.25 25.77
C ASP A 279 -4.10 -21.53 24.29
N ILE A 280 -4.79 -20.63 23.56
CA ILE A 280 -4.88 -20.61 22.11
C ILE A 280 -4.67 -19.20 21.63
N ALA A 281 -3.69 -19.02 20.74
CA ALA A 281 -3.48 -17.80 20.01
C ALA A 281 -3.63 -18.08 18.51
N THR A 282 -4.39 -17.21 17.83
CA THR A 282 -4.47 -17.22 16.37
C THR A 282 -3.83 -15.96 15.88
N HIS A 283 -2.83 -16.10 15.03
CA HIS A 283 -2.25 -14.98 14.31
C HIS A 283 -2.90 -14.95 12.94
N ASP A 284 -3.41 -13.76 12.57
CA ASP A 284 -3.87 -13.54 11.22
C ASP A 284 -2.75 -13.96 10.27
N ALA A 285 -3.15 -14.56 9.18
CA ALA A 285 -2.21 -15.01 8.18
C ALA A 285 -1.28 -13.89 7.78
N ASP A 286 0.00 -14.16 7.82
CA ASP A 286 1.00 -13.21 7.36
C ASP A 286 0.86 -13.05 5.85
N LEU A 287 0.15 -11.98 5.45
CA LEU A 287 0.01 -11.65 4.03
C LEU A 287 1.37 -11.37 3.39
N GLU A 288 2.42 -11.09 4.19
CA GLU A 288 3.78 -10.95 3.67
C GLU A 288 4.28 -12.25 3.06
N GLU A 289 3.89 -13.43 3.60
CA GLU A 289 4.21 -14.71 2.97
C GLU A 289 3.53 -14.90 1.62
N ILE A 290 2.24 -14.51 1.51
CA ILE A 290 1.54 -14.54 0.20
C ILE A 290 2.19 -13.55 -0.76
N PHE A 291 2.50 -12.37 -0.28
CA PHE A 291 3.21 -11.37 -1.05
C PHE A 291 4.56 -11.91 -1.56
N LEU A 292 5.31 -12.64 -0.71
CA LEU A 292 6.55 -13.30 -1.11
C LEU A 292 6.33 -14.40 -2.17
N THR A 293 5.17 -15.06 -2.24
CA THR A 293 4.90 -16.02 -3.33
C THR A 293 4.83 -15.32 -4.69
N TYR A 294 4.17 -14.15 -4.77
CA TYR A 294 4.16 -13.33 -6.00
C TYR A 294 5.56 -12.85 -6.41
N TYR A 295 6.54 -12.89 -5.48
CA TYR A 295 7.94 -12.55 -5.77
C TYR A 295 8.80 -13.75 -6.15
N ARG A 296 8.45 -14.97 -5.74
CA ARG A 296 9.27 -16.18 -5.96
C ARG A 296 8.94 -16.86 -7.28
N ASP A 297 7.69 -16.85 -7.72
CA ASP A 297 7.25 -17.62 -8.90
C ASP A 297 7.86 -17.14 -10.21
N ASP A 298 8.34 -15.90 -10.32
CA ASP A 298 8.98 -15.38 -11.53
C ASP A 298 10.51 -15.61 -11.60
N ASP A 299 11.20 -15.87 -10.49
CA ASP A 299 12.64 -16.19 -10.53
C ASP A 299 12.92 -17.56 -11.17
N ALA A 300 11.91 -18.43 -11.26
CA ALA A 300 12.02 -19.73 -11.93
C ALA A 300 11.95 -19.64 -13.47
N SER A 301 11.55 -18.50 -14.04
CA SER A 301 11.37 -18.30 -15.48
C SER A 301 12.37 -17.33 -16.14
N ALA A 302 13.30 -16.74 -15.38
CA ALA A 302 14.34 -15.89 -15.93
C ALA A 302 15.44 -16.74 -16.59
N PRO A 303 15.79 -16.53 -17.88
CA PRO A 303 16.93 -17.23 -18.49
C PRO A 303 18.21 -16.78 -17.79
N LEU A 304 19.03 -17.75 -17.39
CA LEU A 304 20.37 -17.52 -16.82
C LEU A 304 21.18 -16.62 -17.77
N PRO A 305 21.89 -15.59 -17.27
CA PRO A 305 22.77 -14.80 -18.12
C PRO A 305 23.82 -15.73 -18.73
N ALA A 306 23.93 -15.68 -20.07
CA ALA A 306 24.93 -16.44 -20.82
C ALA A 306 26.31 -16.16 -20.25
N GLY A 307 26.96 -17.20 -19.76
CA GLY A 307 28.29 -17.12 -19.18
C GLY A 307 29.26 -16.51 -20.18
N THR A 308 29.90 -15.42 -19.77
CA THR A 308 31.08 -14.87 -20.49
C THR A 308 32.19 -15.89 -20.39
N GLY A 309 32.36 -16.63 -21.45
CA GLY A 309 33.52 -17.52 -21.61
C GLY A 309 34.81 -16.72 -21.57
N THR A 310 35.57 -16.91 -20.52
CA THR A 310 36.97 -16.48 -20.47
C THR A 310 37.77 -17.33 -21.47
N GLY A 311 38.00 -16.78 -22.64
CA GLY A 311 38.98 -17.31 -23.58
C GLY A 311 40.38 -16.99 -23.04
N THR A 312 41.03 -18.00 -22.48
CA THR A 312 42.49 -18.03 -22.39
C THR A 312 43.04 -18.40 -23.77
N GLY A 313 43.71 -17.46 -24.40
CA GLY A 313 44.46 -17.65 -25.64
C GLY A 313 45.90 -17.21 -25.43
N THR A 314 46.79 -18.17 -25.59
CA THR A 314 48.25 -18.14 -25.65
C THR A 314 48.86 -16.88 -26.29
#